data_0fda556c85bae1fb3e781cb60753276c
#
_entry.id   0fda556c85bae1fb3e781cb60753276c
#
_cell.length_a   1.000
_cell.length_b   1.000
_cell.length_c   1.000
_cell.angle_alpha   90.00
_cell.angle_beta   90.00
_cell.angle_gamma   90.00
#
_symmetry.space_group_name_H-M   'P 1'
#
loop_
_entity.id
_entity.type
_entity.pdbx_description
1 polymer ?
#
loop_
_entity_poly.entity_id
_entity_poly.type
_entity_poly.pdbx_seq_one_letter_code
_entity_poly.pdbx_strand_id
1 'polypeptide(L)'
;MTTRPDTFDAALIRFRSIFGELAKGAGERDLSGEHPYELVQELADAGFGKLRVPREYGGFDVDLPTLFALLAEAGQADANVPQIWRGHFTTTEILRLETDSEVRGYWLTTVAGGAVFGNAQSEPADRLAGLDSGGGWGTITTRVRRSDAGERVVSGTKFYSTGSRFADYIRAAVVDGDGHREFVVLPARHQGVEHVDDWDGVGQRQTGSGTTIFTDVPVESNGEIGRYTESLRGLDSFVQIVHLANLVGIARSVLAETIDIVRNRTRTSRHALTQDAVADPDVLGVVGTLYSRTLTAETLLGHAARRLDEAHATGDEAVYSDAYIQASAAQVAVIDAVLAASSDAFNAGGSSTARRRAHLDRHWRNARTLASHNPVIYKPRVIGDYYVNGNAPVSGYYADRPSAANAADQSERVQL
;
A
#
# COMPACT_ATOMS: atom_id res chain seq x y z
N MET A 1 23.96 -10.35 -15.72
CA MET A 1 23.88 -9.30 -14.71
C MET A 1 23.40 -8.03 -15.40
N THR A 2 22.13 -7.70 -15.24
CA THR A 2 21.59 -6.41 -15.71
C THR A 2 22.07 -5.32 -14.75
N THR A 3 22.85 -4.37 -15.23
CA THR A 3 23.31 -3.21 -14.43
C THR A 3 22.10 -2.41 -13.96
N ARG A 4 22.04 -2.08 -12.64
CA ARG A 4 21.03 -1.17 -12.11
C ARG A 4 21.13 0.18 -12.79
N PRO A 5 19.99 0.82 -13.15
CA PRO A 5 20.02 2.13 -13.78
C PRO A 5 20.57 3.19 -12.81
N ASP A 6 21.51 3.98 -13.30
CA ASP A 6 22.17 5.05 -12.53
C ASP A 6 21.33 6.34 -12.47
N THR A 7 20.33 6.48 -13.35
CA THR A 7 19.45 7.65 -13.41
C THR A 7 18.01 7.28 -13.29
N PHE A 8 17.19 8.18 -12.73
CA PHE A 8 15.74 7.99 -12.62
C PHE A 8 15.07 7.80 -13.99
N ASP A 9 15.48 8.54 -15.02
CA ASP A 9 14.89 8.43 -16.36
C ASP A 9 15.11 7.04 -16.97
N ALA A 10 16.31 6.49 -16.83
CA ALA A 10 16.61 5.12 -17.28
C ALA A 10 15.80 4.06 -16.50
N ALA A 11 15.65 4.27 -15.18
CA ALA A 11 14.84 3.43 -14.34
C ALA A 11 13.36 3.48 -14.74
N LEU A 12 12.82 4.67 -15.02
CA LEU A 12 11.44 4.89 -15.43
C LEU A 12 11.07 4.13 -16.72
N ILE A 13 11.98 4.16 -17.72
CA ILE A 13 11.79 3.39 -18.95
C ILE A 13 11.69 1.89 -18.63
N ARG A 14 12.54 1.40 -17.74
CA ARG A 14 12.54 0.00 -17.34
C ARG A 14 11.30 -0.37 -16.52
N PHE A 15 10.85 0.47 -15.60
CA PHE A 15 9.60 0.26 -14.85
C PHE A 15 8.42 0.09 -15.80
N ARG A 16 8.27 0.99 -16.79
CA ARG A 16 7.17 0.94 -17.75
C ARG A 16 7.23 -0.29 -18.64
N SER A 17 8.42 -0.79 -18.99
CA SER A 17 8.59 -2.06 -19.68
C SER A 17 8.05 -3.23 -18.84
N ILE A 18 8.41 -3.29 -17.55
CA ILE A 18 7.95 -4.33 -16.62
C ILE A 18 6.43 -4.20 -16.38
N PHE A 19 5.89 -2.98 -16.26
CA PHE A 19 4.45 -2.75 -16.17
C PHE A 19 3.72 -3.30 -17.41
N GLY A 20 4.30 -3.17 -18.60
CA GLY A 20 3.77 -3.78 -19.81
C GLY A 20 3.68 -5.31 -19.74
N GLU A 21 4.70 -5.98 -19.18
CA GLU A 21 4.68 -7.44 -18.98
C GLU A 21 3.67 -7.84 -17.88
N LEU A 22 3.60 -7.08 -16.80
CA LEU A 22 2.60 -7.30 -15.73
C LEU A 22 1.17 -7.24 -16.28
N ALA A 23 0.88 -6.24 -17.12
CA ALA A 23 -0.46 -6.05 -17.70
C ALA A 23 -0.89 -7.22 -18.60
N LYS A 24 0.04 -7.77 -19.42
CA LYS A 24 -0.26 -8.90 -20.31
C LYS A 24 -0.77 -10.14 -19.59
N GLY A 25 -0.25 -10.42 -18.39
CA GLY A 25 -0.59 -11.63 -17.62
C GLY A 25 -1.59 -11.42 -16.48
N ALA A 26 -2.03 -10.17 -16.19
CA ALA A 26 -2.80 -9.84 -14.98
C ALA A 26 -4.11 -10.63 -14.84
N GLY A 27 -4.85 -10.81 -15.96
CA GLY A 27 -6.10 -11.58 -15.96
C GLY A 27 -5.89 -13.06 -15.68
N GLU A 28 -4.88 -13.67 -16.30
CA GLU A 28 -4.58 -15.10 -16.11
C GLU A 28 -4.04 -15.37 -14.71
N ARG A 29 -3.18 -14.50 -14.17
CA ARG A 29 -2.73 -14.60 -12.77
C ARG A 29 -3.89 -14.49 -11.78
N ASP A 30 -4.86 -13.59 -12.04
CA ASP A 30 -6.05 -13.48 -11.19
C ASP A 30 -6.87 -14.77 -11.18
N LEU A 31 -6.98 -15.49 -12.30
CA LEU A 31 -7.66 -16.77 -12.37
C LEU A 31 -6.88 -17.93 -11.74
N SER A 32 -5.59 -18.02 -12.01
CA SER A 32 -4.73 -19.10 -11.54
C SER A 32 -4.36 -18.97 -10.06
N GLY A 33 -4.33 -17.74 -9.53
CA GLY A 33 -3.78 -17.44 -8.22
C GLY A 33 -2.26 -17.34 -8.20
N GLU A 34 -1.59 -17.39 -9.34
CA GLU A 34 -0.15 -17.31 -9.46
C GLU A 34 0.38 -15.94 -9.02
N HIS A 35 1.39 -15.95 -8.17
CA HIS A 35 2.03 -14.72 -7.68
C HIS A 35 3.05 -14.18 -8.70
N PRO A 36 3.15 -12.85 -8.91
CA PRO A 36 4.07 -12.23 -9.87
C PRO A 36 5.51 -12.11 -9.32
N TYR A 37 6.10 -13.19 -8.77
CA TYR A 37 7.40 -13.14 -8.09
C TYR A 37 8.51 -12.57 -8.95
N GLU A 38 8.67 -13.08 -10.17
CA GLU A 38 9.76 -12.67 -11.08
C GLU A 38 9.64 -11.18 -11.44
N LEU A 39 8.44 -10.72 -11.80
CA LEU A 39 8.22 -9.33 -12.20
C LEU A 39 8.35 -8.35 -11.02
N VAL A 40 7.98 -8.76 -9.80
CA VAL A 40 8.23 -7.97 -8.58
C VAL A 40 9.73 -7.88 -8.28
N GLN A 41 10.47 -8.99 -8.48
CA GLN A 41 11.93 -8.98 -8.33
C GLN A 41 12.60 -8.12 -9.42
N GLU A 42 12.13 -8.17 -10.66
CA GLU A 42 12.64 -7.31 -11.73
C GLU A 42 12.41 -5.83 -11.44
N LEU A 43 11.28 -5.46 -10.81
CA LEU A 43 11.04 -4.08 -10.33
C LEU A 43 12.03 -3.69 -9.23
N ALA A 44 12.33 -4.58 -8.28
CA ALA A 44 13.34 -4.34 -7.26
C ALA A 44 14.72 -4.13 -7.88
N ASP A 45 15.12 -5.00 -8.82
CA ASP A 45 16.39 -4.91 -9.54
C ASP A 45 16.49 -3.66 -10.42
N ALA A 46 15.38 -3.19 -10.96
CA ALA A 46 15.29 -1.92 -11.67
C ALA A 46 15.38 -0.68 -10.75
N GLY A 47 15.32 -0.88 -9.43
CA GLY A 47 15.43 0.18 -8.43
C GLY A 47 14.10 0.82 -8.04
N PHE A 48 12.96 0.13 -8.25
CA PHE A 48 11.65 0.65 -7.87
C PHE A 48 11.57 0.95 -6.37
N GLY A 49 12.15 0.09 -5.53
CA GLY A 49 12.19 0.28 -4.08
C GLY A 49 12.95 1.53 -3.63
N LYS A 50 13.91 2.04 -4.40
CA LYS A 50 14.70 3.22 -4.01
C LYS A 50 14.10 4.57 -4.45
N LEU A 51 12.87 4.58 -4.96
CA LEU A 51 12.20 5.81 -5.42
C LEU A 51 12.21 6.91 -4.36
N ARG A 52 11.89 6.58 -3.11
CA ARG A 52 11.83 7.53 -2.01
C ARG A 52 13.11 7.63 -1.17
N VAL A 53 14.12 6.80 -1.43
CA VAL A 53 15.40 6.91 -0.72
C VAL A 53 16.10 8.20 -1.12
N PRO A 54 16.58 9.04 -0.15
CA PRO A 54 17.29 10.27 -0.44
C PRO A 54 18.57 10.01 -1.28
N ARG A 55 18.94 10.99 -2.11
CA ARG A 55 20.11 10.89 -3.00
C ARG A 55 21.41 10.62 -2.27
N GLU A 56 21.57 11.17 -1.07
CA GLU A 56 22.76 10.95 -0.22
C GLU A 56 22.98 9.49 0.16
N TYR A 57 21.90 8.67 0.19
CA TYR A 57 21.95 7.23 0.42
C TYR A 57 21.89 6.40 -0.87
N GLY A 58 21.93 7.04 -2.05
CA GLY A 58 21.93 6.36 -3.35
C GLY A 58 20.55 6.10 -3.96
N GLY A 59 19.50 6.77 -3.47
CA GLY A 59 18.15 6.71 -4.01
C GLY A 59 17.84 7.70 -5.11
N PHE A 60 16.61 7.68 -5.62
CA PHE A 60 16.13 8.63 -6.62
C PHE A 60 15.54 9.91 -6.02
N ASP A 61 15.11 9.85 -4.76
CA ASP A 61 14.54 10.97 -4.00
C ASP A 61 13.40 11.70 -4.74
N VAL A 62 12.50 10.90 -5.32
CA VAL A 62 11.32 11.47 -6.01
C VAL A 62 10.33 12.04 -4.99
N ASP A 63 9.57 13.06 -5.37
CA ASP A 63 8.49 13.61 -4.56
C ASP A 63 7.29 12.65 -4.45
N LEU A 64 6.38 12.92 -3.52
CA LEU A 64 5.21 12.06 -3.31
C LEU A 64 4.26 12.05 -4.52
N PRO A 65 3.99 13.18 -5.22
CA PRO A 65 3.22 13.14 -6.46
C PRO A 65 3.78 12.17 -7.51
N THR A 66 5.10 12.15 -7.71
CA THR A 66 5.77 11.23 -8.63
C THR A 66 5.66 9.77 -8.17
N LEU A 67 5.89 9.49 -6.89
CA LEU A 67 5.71 8.13 -6.34
C LEU A 67 4.30 7.61 -6.59
N PHE A 68 3.28 8.39 -6.20
CA PHE A 68 1.89 7.94 -6.32
C PHE A 68 1.41 7.85 -7.77
N ALA A 69 1.93 8.67 -8.68
CA ALA A 69 1.69 8.52 -10.10
C ALA A 69 2.26 7.19 -10.63
N LEU A 70 3.47 6.81 -10.24
CA LEU A 70 4.08 5.52 -10.59
C LEU A 70 3.35 4.33 -9.97
N LEU A 71 2.88 4.45 -8.74
CA LEU A 71 2.04 3.42 -8.12
C LEU A 71 0.69 3.27 -8.86
N ALA A 72 0.12 4.36 -9.38
CA ALA A 72 -1.08 4.27 -10.21
C ALA A 72 -0.79 3.61 -11.58
N GLU A 73 0.36 3.88 -12.22
CA GLU A 73 0.80 3.16 -13.43
C GLU A 73 0.98 1.65 -13.14
N ALA A 74 1.61 1.30 -12.02
CA ALA A 74 1.76 -0.10 -11.59
C ALA A 74 0.41 -0.77 -11.32
N GLY A 75 -0.53 -0.07 -10.65
CA GLY A 75 -1.89 -0.54 -10.37
C GLY A 75 -2.76 -0.70 -11.62
N GLN A 76 -2.50 0.11 -12.66
CA GLN A 76 -3.12 -0.06 -13.97
C GLN A 76 -2.63 -1.35 -14.65
N ALA A 77 -1.36 -1.68 -14.48
CA ALA A 77 -0.80 -2.91 -15.02
C ALA A 77 -1.29 -4.16 -14.26
N ASP A 78 -1.18 -4.14 -12.93
CA ASP A 78 -1.68 -5.20 -12.05
C ASP A 78 -1.95 -4.61 -10.65
N ALA A 79 -3.22 -4.64 -10.24
CA ALA A 79 -3.67 -4.06 -8.98
C ALA A 79 -3.06 -4.70 -7.72
N ASN A 80 -2.41 -5.85 -7.82
CA ASN A 80 -1.71 -6.47 -6.69
C ASN A 80 -0.37 -5.78 -6.41
N VAL A 81 0.30 -5.23 -7.43
CA VAL A 81 1.67 -4.70 -7.33
C VAL A 81 1.79 -3.52 -6.36
N PRO A 82 0.97 -2.45 -6.42
CA PRO A 82 1.09 -1.37 -5.43
C PRO A 82 0.86 -1.84 -4.00
N GLN A 83 0.01 -2.84 -3.81
CA GLN A 83 -0.27 -3.40 -2.49
C GLN A 83 0.90 -4.24 -1.98
N ILE A 84 1.59 -5.00 -2.84
CA ILE A 84 2.83 -5.71 -2.50
C ILE A 84 3.88 -4.69 -2.01
N TRP A 85 4.07 -3.59 -2.72
CA TRP A 85 5.06 -2.55 -2.41
C TRP A 85 4.65 -1.60 -1.29
N ARG A 86 3.40 -1.63 -0.82
CA ARG A 86 2.91 -0.70 0.21
C ARG A 86 3.73 -0.78 1.50
N GLY A 87 4.03 -1.99 1.99
CA GLY A 87 4.84 -2.18 3.20
C GLY A 87 6.24 -1.58 3.06
N HIS A 88 6.85 -1.75 1.89
CA HIS A 88 8.16 -1.22 1.56
C HIS A 88 8.19 0.31 1.59
N PHE A 89 7.30 0.97 0.84
CA PHE A 89 7.26 2.43 0.82
C PHE A 89 6.84 3.03 2.15
N THR A 90 5.94 2.37 2.89
CA THR A 90 5.58 2.78 4.25
C THR A 90 6.80 2.79 5.17
N THR A 91 7.63 1.73 5.13
CA THR A 91 8.86 1.64 5.92
C THR A 91 9.89 2.68 5.47
N THR A 92 10.03 2.90 4.16
CA THR A 92 10.93 3.92 3.61
C THR A 92 10.54 5.34 4.06
N GLU A 93 9.24 5.69 4.08
CA GLU A 93 8.81 6.99 4.61
C GLU A 93 9.08 7.13 6.11
N ILE A 94 8.88 6.08 6.90
CA ILE A 94 9.27 6.10 8.32
C ILE A 94 10.76 6.36 8.47
N LEU A 95 11.59 5.70 7.67
CA LEU A 95 13.05 5.87 7.69
C LEU A 95 13.49 7.28 7.26
N ARG A 96 12.78 7.91 6.32
CA ARG A 96 13.05 9.31 5.93
C ARG A 96 12.89 10.28 7.10
N LEU A 97 11.95 10.02 7.98
CA LEU A 97 11.62 10.83 9.16
C LEU A 97 12.28 10.29 10.45
N GLU A 98 13.03 9.19 10.37
CA GLU A 98 13.69 8.60 11.55
C GLU A 98 14.73 9.56 12.13
N THR A 99 14.63 9.78 13.43
CA THR A 99 15.48 10.73 14.17
C THR A 99 16.83 10.11 14.54
N ASP A 100 16.88 8.79 14.72
CA ASP A 100 18.13 8.07 14.92
C ASP A 100 18.90 7.98 13.59
N SER A 101 20.01 8.72 13.50
CA SER A 101 20.79 8.84 12.27
C SER A 101 21.52 7.55 11.89
N GLU A 102 21.86 6.69 12.86
CA GLU A 102 22.50 5.41 12.60
C GLU A 102 21.49 4.42 12.00
N VAL A 103 20.34 4.26 12.63
CA VAL A 103 19.23 3.44 12.12
C VAL A 103 18.80 3.92 10.73
N ARG A 104 18.59 5.23 10.57
CA ARG A 104 18.21 5.84 9.29
C ARG A 104 19.22 5.55 8.19
N GLY A 105 20.51 5.84 8.44
CA GLY A 105 21.59 5.67 7.46
C GLY A 105 21.79 4.21 7.07
N TYR A 106 21.78 3.30 8.03
CA TYR A 106 21.93 1.88 7.79
C TYR A 106 20.80 1.35 6.85
N TRP A 107 19.54 1.61 7.20
CA TRP A 107 18.44 1.04 6.45
C TRP A 107 18.18 1.73 5.11
N LEU A 108 18.34 3.06 5.00
CA LEU A 108 18.20 3.74 3.71
C LEU A 108 19.29 3.29 2.72
N THR A 109 20.51 3.05 3.18
CA THR A 109 21.58 2.47 2.35
C THR A 109 21.27 1.03 1.95
N THR A 110 20.71 0.24 2.85
CA THR A 110 20.29 -1.14 2.59
C THR A 110 19.18 -1.18 1.52
N VAL A 111 18.20 -0.29 1.62
CA VAL A 111 17.13 -0.13 0.60
C VAL A 111 17.71 0.34 -0.75
N ALA A 112 18.62 1.31 -0.75
CA ALA A 112 19.31 1.73 -1.98
C ALA A 112 20.09 0.57 -2.60
N GLY A 113 20.63 -0.33 -1.79
CA GLY A 113 21.22 -1.60 -2.18
C GLY A 113 20.24 -2.59 -2.82
N GLY A 114 18.93 -2.34 -2.78
CA GLY A 114 17.87 -3.13 -3.41
C GLY A 114 17.09 -4.03 -2.48
N ALA A 115 17.28 -3.92 -1.17
CA ALA A 115 16.47 -4.65 -0.21
C ALA A 115 15.01 -4.19 -0.23
N VAL A 116 14.10 -5.13 -0.09
CA VAL A 116 12.66 -4.90 -0.07
C VAL A 116 12.09 -5.21 1.32
N PHE A 117 11.24 -4.33 1.83
CA PHE A 117 10.51 -4.53 3.08
C PHE A 117 9.10 -5.06 2.85
N GLY A 118 8.72 -6.10 3.60
CA GLY A 118 7.34 -6.49 3.85
C GLY A 118 6.82 -5.91 5.17
N ASN A 119 5.55 -6.19 5.46
CA ASN A 119 4.97 -5.82 6.75
C ASN A 119 4.26 -6.98 7.44
N ALA A 120 4.28 -6.99 8.79
CA ALA A 120 3.56 -7.96 9.61
C ALA A 120 3.05 -7.27 10.89
N GLN A 121 1.87 -6.64 10.81
CA GLN A 121 1.35 -5.80 11.91
C GLN A 121 0.19 -6.46 12.64
N SER A 122 -0.84 -6.93 11.93
CA SER A 122 -2.06 -7.49 12.49
C SER A 122 -1.92 -8.97 12.84
N GLU A 123 -2.81 -9.47 13.68
CA GLU A 123 -2.88 -10.88 14.08
C GLU A 123 -4.24 -11.50 13.74
N PRO A 124 -4.32 -12.84 13.58
CA PRO A 124 -5.58 -13.52 13.30
C PRO A 124 -6.62 -13.27 14.40
N ALA A 125 -7.87 -12.98 14.00
CA ALA A 125 -8.93 -12.62 14.93
C ALA A 125 -9.31 -13.76 15.92
N ASP A 126 -9.16 -15.00 15.53
CA ASP A 126 -9.40 -16.18 16.37
C ASP A 126 -8.43 -16.29 17.55
N ARG A 127 -7.18 -15.79 17.37
CA ARG A 127 -6.19 -15.72 18.45
C ARG A 127 -6.40 -14.55 19.40
N LEU A 128 -7.23 -13.58 19.01
CA LEU A 128 -7.57 -12.39 19.79
C LEU A 128 -8.87 -12.55 20.57
N ALA A 129 -9.59 -13.67 20.38
CA ALA A 129 -10.85 -13.95 21.07
C ALA A 129 -10.64 -14.00 22.58
N GLY A 130 -11.37 -13.15 23.32
CA GLY A 130 -11.28 -13.08 24.79
C GLY A 130 -10.15 -12.21 25.35
N LEU A 131 -9.34 -11.56 24.49
CA LEU A 131 -8.36 -10.58 24.90
C LEU A 131 -8.94 -9.17 24.81
N ASP A 132 -8.59 -8.31 25.75
CA ASP A 132 -9.03 -6.91 25.77
C ASP A 132 -8.39 -6.18 24.58
N SER A 133 -9.18 -5.67 23.65
CA SER A 133 -8.72 -4.95 22.49
C SER A 133 -8.43 -3.49 22.85
N GLY A 134 -7.41 -3.27 23.66
CA GLY A 134 -6.96 -1.91 24.03
C GLY A 134 -6.36 -1.17 22.85
N GLY A 135 -7.11 -0.20 22.30
CA GLY A 135 -6.61 0.73 21.29
C GLY A 135 -6.69 0.25 19.84
N GLY A 136 -6.61 1.17 18.89
CA GLY A 136 -6.97 1.03 17.46
C GLY A 136 -6.18 0.02 16.59
N TRP A 137 -5.32 -0.81 17.15
CA TRP A 137 -4.52 -1.81 16.43
C TRP A 137 -4.77 -3.26 16.89
N GLY A 138 -5.72 -3.47 17.82
CA GLY A 138 -5.97 -4.77 18.39
C GLY A 138 -4.87 -5.24 19.36
N THR A 139 -5.10 -6.38 19.99
CA THR A 139 -4.15 -7.03 20.87
C THR A 139 -3.04 -7.69 20.06
N ILE A 140 -1.78 -7.52 20.48
CA ILE A 140 -0.61 -8.17 19.87
C ILE A 140 -0.14 -9.27 20.82
N THR A 141 -0.04 -10.50 20.31
CA THR A 141 0.45 -11.69 21.04
C THR A 141 1.83 -12.14 20.57
N THR A 142 2.29 -11.69 19.39
CA THR A 142 3.65 -11.91 18.89
C THR A 142 4.65 -11.22 19.80
N ARG A 143 5.61 -11.97 20.33
CA ARG A 143 6.52 -11.50 21.38
C ARG A 143 7.96 -11.47 20.89
N VAL A 144 8.68 -10.45 21.35
CA VAL A 144 10.14 -10.45 21.35
C VAL A 144 10.62 -10.89 22.72
N ARG A 145 11.61 -11.79 22.76
CA ARG A 145 12.27 -12.27 23.97
C ARG A 145 13.77 -12.38 23.77
N ARG A 146 14.53 -12.56 24.85
CA ARG A 146 15.93 -12.94 24.73
C ARG A 146 16.04 -14.47 24.63
N SER A 147 16.85 -14.94 23.68
CA SER A 147 17.25 -16.34 23.57
C SER A 147 18.23 -16.71 24.69
N ASP A 148 18.56 -17.99 24.82
CA ASP A 148 19.59 -18.47 25.77
C ASP A 148 20.99 -17.89 25.47
N ALA A 149 21.22 -17.50 24.19
CA ALA A 149 22.43 -16.81 23.77
C ALA A 149 22.41 -15.28 24.06
N GLY A 150 21.29 -14.76 24.59
CA GLY A 150 21.10 -13.33 24.88
C GLY A 150 20.60 -12.50 23.70
N GLU A 151 20.41 -13.08 22.51
CA GLU A 151 19.92 -12.40 21.32
C GLU A 151 18.41 -12.10 21.42
N ARG A 152 17.95 -11.01 20.81
CA ARG A 152 16.52 -10.73 20.69
C ARG A 152 15.93 -11.59 19.58
N VAL A 153 14.91 -12.40 19.89
CA VAL A 153 14.23 -13.28 18.95
C VAL A 153 12.72 -13.08 19.04
N VAL A 154 12.05 -13.26 17.91
CA VAL A 154 10.60 -13.08 17.78
C VAL A 154 9.93 -14.42 17.52
N SER A 155 8.84 -14.68 18.26
CA SER A 155 7.94 -15.81 18.02
C SER A 155 6.48 -15.34 18.07
N GLY A 156 5.66 -15.86 17.14
CA GLY A 156 4.23 -15.55 17.05
C GLY A 156 3.69 -15.71 15.65
N THR A 157 2.46 -15.26 15.44
CA THR A 157 1.77 -15.41 14.16
C THR A 157 1.14 -14.09 13.76
N LYS A 158 1.37 -13.68 12.52
CA LYS A 158 0.78 -12.50 11.91
C LYS A 158 -0.16 -12.88 10.79
N PHE A 159 -1.16 -12.04 10.54
CA PHE A 159 -2.08 -12.14 9.40
C PHE A 159 -2.17 -10.78 8.70
N TYR A 160 -2.58 -10.77 7.43
CA TYR A 160 -2.43 -9.62 6.53
C TYR A 160 -0.96 -9.20 6.35
N SER A 161 -0.05 -10.19 6.26
CA SER A 161 1.39 -9.97 6.06
C SER A 161 1.72 -9.59 4.63
N THR A 162 0.96 -8.64 4.07
CA THR A 162 1.02 -8.21 2.68
C THR A 162 2.43 -7.85 2.25
N GLY A 163 2.88 -8.43 1.11
CA GLY A 163 4.19 -8.17 0.53
C GLY A 163 5.35 -8.91 1.21
N SER A 164 5.16 -9.53 2.39
CA SER A 164 6.25 -10.17 3.12
C SER A 164 6.88 -11.36 2.39
N ARG A 165 6.09 -12.09 1.58
CA ARG A 165 6.60 -13.20 0.74
C ARG A 165 7.55 -12.74 -0.37
N PHE A 166 7.53 -11.47 -0.74
CA PHE A 166 8.35 -10.86 -1.78
C PHE A 166 9.55 -10.09 -1.22
N ALA A 167 9.66 -10.02 0.11
CA ALA A 167 10.58 -9.14 0.80
C ALA A 167 11.88 -9.85 1.21
N ASP A 168 12.90 -9.05 1.49
CA ASP A 168 14.14 -9.46 2.15
C ASP A 168 14.04 -9.27 3.67
N TYR A 169 13.30 -8.26 4.10
CA TYR A 169 13.08 -7.92 5.50
C TYR A 169 11.59 -7.68 5.78
N ILE A 170 11.16 -7.99 7.01
CA ILE A 170 9.79 -7.78 7.47
C ILE A 170 9.82 -6.81 8.66
N ARG A 171 9.10 -5.68 8.55
CA ARG A 171 8.84 -4.83 9.70
C ARG A 171 7.61 -5.35 10.44
N ALA A 172 7.83 -5.94 11.62
CA ALA A 172 6.79 -6.60 12.41
C ALA A 172 6.45 -5.81 13.69
N ALA A 173 5.15 -5.76 14.03
CA ALA A 173 4.68 -5.28 15.33
C ALA A 173 4.76 -6.41 16.35
N VAL A 174 5.40 -6.17 17.49
CA VAL A 174 5.61 -7.15 18.56
C VAL A 174 5.33 -6.51 19.92
N VAL A 175 5.25 -7.31 20.97
CA VAL A 175 5.28 -6.83 22.35
C VAL A 175 6.52 -7.37 23.07
N ASP A 176 7.12 -6.53 23.91
CA ASP A 176 8.24 -6.91 24.77
C ASP A 176 7.78 -7.69 26.02
N GLY A 177 8.74 -7.98 26.93
CA GLY A 177 8.47 -8.69 28.17
C GLY A 177 7.52 -7.96 29.13
N ASP A 178 7.47 -6.64 29.04
CA ASP A 178 6.65 -5.75 29.86
C ASP A 178 5.28 -5.46 29.21
N GLY A 179 5.05 -5.96 27.99
CA GLY A 179 3.83 -5.78 27.23
C GLY A 179 3.80 -4.47 26.41
N HIS A 180 4.92 -3.75 26.31
CA HIS A 180 5.01 -2.56 25.48
C HIS A 180 5.11 -2.95 24.01
N ARG A 181 4.40 -2.22 23.18
CA ARG A 181 4.40 -2.41 21.75
C ARG A 181 5.62 -1.77 21.10
N GLU A 182 6.31 -2.55 20.29
CA GLU A 182 7.41 -2.06 19.45
C GLU A 182 7.31 -2.58 18.02
N PHE A 183 8.11 -2.01 17.11
CA PHE A 183 8.31 -2.52 15.77
C PHE A 183 9.76 -2.96 15.61
N VAL A 184 9.92 -4.16 15.06
CA VAL A 184 11.23 -4.75 14.82
C VAL A 184 11.37 -5.20 13.38
N VAL A 185 12.61 -5.26 12.89
CA VAL A 185 12.92 -5.78 11.57
C VAL A 185 13.44 -7.20 11.70
N LEU A 186 12.89 -8.09 10.89
CA LEU A 186 13.20 -9.51 10.84
C LEU A 186 13.64 -9.89 9.42
N PRO A 187 14.62 -10.82 9.26
CA PRO A 187 14.99 -11.35 7.95
C PRO A 187 13.86 -12.24 7.41
N ALA A 188 13.29 -11.89 6.25
CA ALA A 188 12.12 -12.57 5.68
C ALA A 188 12.40 -14.01 5.23
N ARG A 189 13.66 -14.33 4.92
CA ARG A 189 14.10 -15.65 4.43
C ARG A 189 14.77 -16.51 5.51
N HIS A 190 14.67 -16.12 6.79
CA HIS A 190 15.18 -16.92 7.88
C HIS A 190 14.41 -18.25 8.01
N GLN A 191 15.09 -19.35 8.38
CA GLN A 191 14.48 -20.68 8.52
C GLN A 191 13.31 -20.74 9.52
N GLY A 192 13.23 -19.80 10.46
CA GLY A 192 12.14 -19.65 11.43
C GLY A 192 10.96 -18.81 10.90
N VAL A 193 10.98 -18.37 9.63
CA VAL A 193 9.89 -17.64 8.99
C VAL A 193 9.16 -18.56 8.04
N GLU A 194 7.87 -18.75 8.26
CA GLU A 194 6.99 -19.49 7.37
C GLU A 194 5.92 -18.56 6.80
N HIS A 195 5.82 -18.50 5.47
CA HIS A 195 4.78 -17.76 4.75
C HIS A 195 3.71 -18.74 4.26
N VAL A 196 2.54 -18.73 4.91
CA VAL A 196 1.40 -19.57 4.50
C VAL A 196 0.60 -18.84 3.41
N ASP A 197 0.24 -19.58 2.35
CA ASP A 197 -0.54 -19.02 1.23
C ASP A 197 -2.04 -19.25 1.46
N ASP A 198 -2.57 -18.64 2.50
CA ASP A 198 -3.93 -18.82 3.00
C ASP A 198 -4.82 -17.56 2.87
N TRP A 199 -4.40 -16.58 2.05
CA TRP A 199 -5.23 -15.43 1.75
C TRP A 199 -6.41 -15.79 0.84
N ASP A 200 -7.62 -15.78 1.38
CA ASP A 200 -8.87 -16.15 0.70
C ASP A 200 -9.75 -14.94 0.31
N GLY A 201 -9.19 -13.73 0.29
CA GLY A 201 -9.90 -12.51 -0.08
C GLY A 201 -10.47 -12.57 -1.50
N VAL A 202 -11.63 -11.93 -1.72
CA VAL A 202 -12.29 -11.88 -3.03
C VAL A 202 -11.46 -11.16 -4.10
N GLY A 203 -10.54 -10.28 -3.70
CA GLY A 203 -9.58 -9.58 -4.55
C GLY A 203 -8.23 -9.44 -3.88
N GLN A 204 -7.27 -8.80 -4.57
CA GLN A 204 -5.88 -8.66 -4.12
C GLN A 204 -5.25 -10.03 -3.81
N ARG A 205 -5.57 -11.02 -4.64
CA ARG A 205 -5.29 -12.44 -4.37
C ARG A 205 -3.82 -12.80 -4.47
N GLN A 206 -3.04 -12.04 -5.24
CA GLN A 206 -1.61 -12.29 -5.49
C GLN A 206 -0.69 -11.43 -4.62
N THR A 207 -1.19 -10.82 -3.54
CA THR A 207 -0.42 -9.91 -2.67
C THR A 207 0.35 -10.61 -1.56
N GLY A 208 0.16 -11.92 -1.37
CA GLY A 208 0.75 -12.65 -0.25
C GLY A 208 0.28 -12.12 1.11
N SER A 209 -1.03 -11.75 1.20
CA SER A 209 -1.61 -11.16 2.43
C SER A 209 -1.98 -12.18 3.50
N GLY A 210 -1.59 -13.44 3.36
CA GLY A 210 -1.90 -14.52 4.30
C GLY A 210 -1.11 -14.46 5.61
N THR A 211 -1.02 -15.61 6.24
CA THR A 211 -0.34 -15.82 7.51
C THR A 211 1.18 -15.83 7.36
N THR A 212 1.86 -15.23 8.32
CA THR A 212 3.31 -15.39 8.53
C THR A 212 3.56 -15.84 9.97
N ILE A 213 4.28 -16.96 10.12
CA ILE A 213 4.64 -17.55 11.41
C ILE A 213 6.11 -17.29 11.68
N PHE A 214 6.42 -16.81 12.87
CA PHE A 214 7.78 -16.58 13.37
C PHE A 214 8.07 -17.58 14.48
N THR A 215 9.21 -18.29 14.38
CA THR A 215 9.72 -19.21 15.38
C THR A 215 11.17 -18.83 15.69
N ASP A 216 11.38 -18.12 16.78
CA ASP A 216 12.70 -17.68 17.26
C ASP A 216 13.54 -16.97 16.18
N VAL A 217 12.90 -16.10 15.43
CA VAL A 217 13.55 -15.32 14.37
C VAL A 217 14.35 -14.18 15.00
N PRO A 218 15.66 -14.05 14.72
CA PRO A 218 16.47 -12.99 15.29
C PRO A 218 16.04 -11.61 14.78
N VAL A 219 16.04 -10.63 15.68
CA VAL A 219 15.85 -9.22 15.32
C VAL A 219 17.14 -8.70 14.68
N GLU A 220 17.02 -8.04 13.55
CA GLU A 220 18.17 -7.43 12.86
C GLU A 220 18.85 -6.35 13.71
N SER A 221 20.14 -6.17 13.51
CA SER A 221 20.89 -5.03 14.06
C SER A 221 20.25 -3.74 13.53
N ASN A 222 20.15 -2.71 14.38
CA ASN A 222 19.42 -1.48 14.07
C ASN A 222 17.93 -1.71 13.67
N GLY A 223 17.35 -2.85 14.11
CA GLY A 223 16.03 -3.30 13.69
C GLY A 223 14.85 -2.56 14.32
N GLU A 224 15.06 -1.59 15.20
CA GLU A 224 13.99 -0.80 15.82
C GLU A 224 13.65 0.43 14.96
N ILE A 225 12.72 0.29 14.03
CA ILE A 225 12.31 1.36 13.11
C ILE A 225 10.97 1.96 13.53
N GLY A 226 10.90 3.30 13.58
CA GLY A 226 9.66 4.03 13.91
C GLY A 226 9.34 3.96 15.39
N ARG A 227 10.35 4.11 16.22
CA ARG A 227 10.24 4.16 17.69
C ARG A 227 9.54 5.43 18.17
N TYR A 228 9.80 6.55 17.51
CA TYR A 228 9.34 7.87 17.93
C TYR A 228 8.16 8.36 17.09
N THR A 229 7.37 9.27 17.66
CA THR A 229 6.20 9.87 17.02
C THR A 229 6.57 10.59 15.73
N GLU A 230 7.70 11.28 15.72
CA GLU A 230 8.21 12.06 14.58
C GLU A 230 8.40 11.20 13.34
N SER A 231 8.88 9.98 13.49
CA SER A 231 9.06 9.02 12.38
C SER A 231 7.76 8.51 11.77
N LEU A 232 6.62 8.78 12.42
CA LEU A 232 5.30 8.29 12.00
C LEU A 232 4.39 9.41 11.46
N ARG A 233 4.87 10.66 11.40
CA ARG A 233 4.09 11.80 10.92
C ARG A 233 3.60 11.59 9.49
N GLY A 234 2.33 11.88 9.26
CA GLY A 234 1.71 11.73 7.94
C GLY A 234 1.50 10.29 7.47
N LEU A 235 1.90 9.28 8.26
CA LEU A 235 1.85 7.87 7.86
C LEU A 235 0.43 7.39 7.56
N ASP A 236 -0.57 7.85 8.33
CA ASP A 236 -1.98 7.55 8.07
C ASP A 236 -2.40 8.01 6.66
N SER A 237 -2.01 9.24 6.30
CA SER A 237 -2.29 9.81 4.98
C SER A 237 -1.54 9.05 3.89
N PHE A 238 -0.24 8.80 4.08
CA PHE A 238 0.61 8.09 3.13
C PHE A 238 0.03 6.74 2.74
N VAL A 239 -0.30 5.90 3.73
CA VAL A 239 -0.88 4.57 3.50
C VAL A 239 -2.20 4.65 2.74
N GLN A 240 -3.06 5.64 3.07
CA GLN A 240 -4.32 5.82 2.34
C GLN A 240 -4.08 6.26 0.88
N ILE A 241 -3.12 7.14 0.63
CA ILE A 241 -2.81 7.62 -0.72
C ILE A 241 -2.21 6.50 -1.58
N VAL A 242 -1.45 5.54 -1.00
CA VAL A 242 -1.04 4.31 -1.72
C VAL A 242 -2.27 3.54 -2.21
N HIS A 243 -3.29 3.37 -1.38
CA HIS A 243 -4.55 2.71 -1.78
C HIS A 243 -5.30 3.51 -2.85
N LEU A 244 -5.32 4.85 -2.74
CA LEU A 244 -5.91 5.72 -3.76
C LEU A 244 -5.19 5.58 -5.10
N ALA A 245 -3.85 5.54 -5.11
CA ALA A 245 -3.07 5.34 -6.32
C ALA A 245 -3.42 4.00 -7.00
N ASN A 246 -3.56 2.93 -6.22
CA ASN A 246 -3.97 1.63 -6.74
C ASN A 246 -5.40 1.67 -7.31
N LEU A 247 -6.35 2.31 -6.63
CA LEU A 247 -7.72 2.50 -7.12
C LEU A 247 -7.75 3.31 -8.42
N VAL A 248 -6.93 4.35 -8.56
CA VAL A 248 -6.77 5.10 -9.82
C VAL A 248 -6.24 4.20 -10.92
N GLY A 249 -5.25 3.36 -10.63
CA GLY A 249 -4.76 2.35 -11.58
C GLY A 249 -5.87 1.42 -12.06
N ILE A 250 -6.70 0.91 -11.14
CA ILE A 250 -7.88 0.09 -11.49
C ILE A 250 -8.85 0.87 -12.39
N ALA A 251 -9.17 2.13 -12.09
CA ALA A 251 -10.07 2.95 -12.91
C ALA A 251 -9.54 3.11 -14.34
N ARG A 252 -8.23 3.37 -14.50
CA ARG A 252 -7.55 3.44 -15.81
C ARG A 252 -7.68 2.13 -16.59
N SER A 253 -7.45 1.00 -15.91
CA SER A 253 -7.56 -0.32 -16.51
C SER A 253 -8.99 -0.64 -16.95
N VAL A 254 -9.98 -0.35 -16.09
CA VAL A 254 -11.42 -0.47 -16.40
C VAL A 254 -11.78 0.33 -17.65
N LEU A 255 -11.36 1.59 -17.72
CA LEU A 255 -11.64 2.45 -18.87
C LEU A 255 -10.99 1.91 -20.15
N ALA A 256 -9.70 1.57 -20.10
CA ALA A 256 -8.96 1.07 -21.26
C ALA A 256 -9.56 -0.24 -21.80
N GLU A 257 -9.81 -1.23 -20.92
CA GLU A 257 -10.39 -2.51 -21.31
C GLU A 257 -11.83 -2.35 -21.83
N THR A 258 -12.62 -1.44 -21.23
CA THR A 258 -13.98 -1.18 -21.73
C THR A 258 -13.94 -0.58 -23.13
N ILE A 259 -13.02 0.35 -23.41
CA ILE A 259 -12.83 0.91 -24.76
C ILE A 259 -12.46 -0.21 -25.75
N ASP A 260 -11.55 -1.10 -25.38
CA ASP A 260 -11.13 -2.22 -26.24
C ASP A 260 -12.27 -3.22 -26.46
N ILE A 261 -13.06 -3.52 -25.44
CA ILE A 261 -14.27 -4.34 -25.56
C ILE A 261 -15.24 -3.73 -26.56
N VAL A 262 -15.52 -2.43 -26.46
CA VAL A 262 -16.45 -1.72 -27.37
C VAL A 262 -15.93 -1.73 -28.81
N ARG A 263 -14.65 -1.43 -29.04
CA ARG A 263 -14.01 -1.42 -30.37
C ARG A 263 -14.01 -2.78 -31.05
N ASN A 264 -13.84 -3.85 -30.26
CA ASN A 264 -13.77 -5.22 -30.79
C ASN A 264 -15.12 -5.95 -30.77
N ARG A 265 -16.20 -5.30 -30.36
CA ARG A 265 -17.52 -5.89 -30.25
C ARG A 265 -18.15 -6.08 -31.65
N THR A 266 -18.46 -7.33 -32.00
CA THR A 266 -19.04 -7.70 -33.30
C THR A 266 -20.58 -7.80 -33.29
N ARG A 267 -21.21 -7.69 -32.12
CA ARG A 267 -22.65 -7.80 -31.94
C ARG A 267 -23.18 -6.69 -31.06
N THR A 268 -24.25 -6.05 -31.45
CA THR A 268 -25.00 -5.10 -30.62
C THR A 268 -26.23 -5.76 -29.98
N SER A 269 -26.84 -5.09 -29.01
CA SER A 269 -28.12 -5.49 -28.43
C SER A 269 -29.26 -5.31 -29.44
N ARG A 270 -30.35 -6.09 -29.31
CA ARG A 270 -31.60 -5.84 -30.05
C ARG A 270 -32.22 -4.48 -29.70
N HIS A 271 -31.84 -3.90 -28.58
CA HIS A 271 -32.30 -2.58 -28.12
C HIS A 271 -31.35 -1.45 -28.52
N ALA A 272 -30.21 -1.76 -29.15
CA ALA A 272 -29.28 -0.75 -29.62
C ALA A 272 -29.87 0.12 -30.72
N LEU A 273 -29.55 1.39 -30.69
CA LEU A 273 -30.00 2.35 -31.70
C LEU A 273 -29.22 2.22 -33.01
N THR A 274 -28.11 1.53 -33.01
CA THR A 274 -27.24 1.28 -34.17
C THR A 274 -26.78 -0.17 -34.21
N GLN A 275 -26.31 -0.60 -35.38
CA GLN A 275 -25.75 -1.95 -35.57
C GLN A 275 -24.26 -2.01 -35.22
N ASP A 276 -23.64 -0.87 -34.93
CA ASP A 276 -22.22 -0.75 -34.58
C ASP A 276 -22.10 -0.19 -33.17
N ALA A 277 -21.42 -0.94 -32.29
CA ALA A 277 -21.25 -0.58 -30.89
C ALA A 277 -20.46 0.73 -30.69
N VAL A 278 -19.57 1.06 -31.62
CA VAL A 278 -18.78 2.32 -31.53
C VAL A 278 -19.58 3.57 -31.89
N ALA A 279 -20.76 3.39 -32.51
CA ALA A 279 -21.68 4.47 -32.84
C ALA A 279 -22.92 4.50 -31.94
N ASP A 280 -23.06 3.55 -31.00
CA ASP A 280 -24.21 3.46 -30.11
C ASP A 280 -24.11 4.54 -29.02
N PRO A 281 -25.07 5.51 -28.97
CA PRO A 281 -24.99 6.61 -28.00
C PRO A 281 -25.05 6.16 -26.53
N ASP A 282 -25.74 5.06 -26.22
CA ASP A 282 -25.85 4.54 -24.88
C ASP A 282 -24.50 3.92 -24.44
N VAL A 283 -23.85 3.19 -25.34
CA VAL A 283 -22.49 2.64 -25.08
C VAL A 283 -21.47 3.77 -24.95
N LEU A 284 -21.53 4.78 -25.83
CA LEU A 284 -20.66 5.96 -25.71
C LEU A 284 -20.90 6.73 -24.40
N GLY A 285 -22.15 6.82 -23.94
CA GLY A 285 -22.52 7.39 -22.64
C GLY A 285 -21.87 6.67 -21.46
N VAL A 286 -21.85 5.33 -21.50
CA VAL A 286 -21.13 4.54 -20.48
C VAL A 286 -19.64 4.88 -20.48
N VAL A 287 -18.95 4.84 -21.63
CA VAL A 287 -17.52 5.14 -21.73
C VAL A 287 -17.21 6.57 -21.25
N GLY A 288 -18.04 7.55 -21.63
CA GLY A 288 -17.91 8.93 -21.16
C GLY A 288 -18.03 9.05 -19.63
N THR A 289 -18.94 8.29 -19.02
CA THR A 289 -19.10 8.24 -17.57
C THR A 289 -17.88 7.60 -16.88
N LEU A 290 -17.35 6.50 -17.43
CA LEU A 290 -16.13 5.86 -16.92
C LEU A 290 -14.94 6.82 -16.97
N TYR A 291 -14.78 7.54 -18.09
CA TYR A 291 -13.72 8.55 -18.22
C TYR A 291 -13.84 9.65 -17.16
N SER A 292 -15.05 10.19 -16.96
CA SER A 292 -15.30 11.26 -15.97
C SER A 292 -14.95 10.81 -14.54
N ARG A 293 -15.29 9.57 -14.18
CA ARG A 293 -14.93 8.99 -12.88
C ARG A 293 -13.43 8.77 -12.75
N THR A 294 -12.76 8.30 -13.80
CA THR A 294 -11.31 8.13 -13.81
C THR A 294 -10.60 9.46 -13.64
N LEU A 295 -11.00 10.49 -14.37
CA LEU A 295 -10.46 11.84 -14.27
C LEU A 295 -10.64 12.42 -12.85
N THR A 296 -11.81 12.20 -12.24
CA THR A 296 -12.09 12.61 -10.85
C THR A 296 -11.10 11.92 -9.89
N ALA A 297 -10.93 10.61 -10.02
CA ALA A 297 -10.04 9.84 -9.17
C ALA A 297 -8.57 10.28 -9.32
N GLU A 298 -8.09 10.51 -10.53
CA GLU A 298 -6.74 11.03 -10.83
C GLU A 298 -6.51 12.42 -10.23
N THR A 299 -7.48 13.32 -10.38
CA THR A 299 -7.39 14.69 -9.86
C THR A 299 -7.27 14.68 -8.34
N LEU A 300 -8.09 13.88 -7.67
CA LEU A 300 -8.09 13.78 -6.20
C LEU A 300 -6.83 13.08 -5.68
N LEU A 301 -6.30 12.08 -6.37
CA LEU A 301 -5.01 11.48 -6.03
C LEU A 301 -3.89 12.52 -6.09
N GLY A 302 -3.80 13.27 -7.18
CA GLY A 302 -2.78 14.31 -7.35
C GLY A 302 -2.92 15.42 -6.32
N HIS A 303 -4.14 15.79 -5.93
CA HIS A 303 -4.38 16.75 -4.86
C HIS A 303 -3.89 16.23 -3.51
N ALA A 304 -4.33 15.03 -3.09
CA ALA A 304 -3.93 14.43 -1.82
C ALA A 304 -2.41 14.24 -1.72
N ALA A 305 -1.76 13.81 -2.81
CA ALA A 305 -0.32 13.63 -2.87
C ALA A 305 0.44 14.95 -2.62
N ARG A 306 0.04 16.03 -3.28
CA ARG A 306 0.67 17.35 -3.09
C ARG A 306 0.48 17.90 -1.68
N ARG A 307 -0.71 17.69 -1.08
CA ARG A 307 -0.98 18.15 0.29
C ARG A 307 -0.09 17.43 1.32
N LEU A 308 0.14 16.13 1.14
CA LEU A 308 1.04 15.38 2.01
C LEU A 308 2.51 15.76 1.77
N ASP A 309 2.92 16.00 0.52
CA ASP A 309 4.26 16.45 0.18
C ASP A 309 4.57 17.83 0.82
N GLU A 310 3.61 18.75 0.80
CA GLU A 310 3.69 20.04 1.49
C GLU A 310 3.79 19.88 3.01
N ALA A 311 3.04 18.94 3.60
CA ALA A 311 3.12 18.66 5.03
C ALA A 311 4.51 18.13 5.42
N HIS A 312 5.11 17.27 4.62
CA HIS A 312 6.49 16.81 4.83
C HIS A 312 7.51 17.93 4.68
N ALA A 313 7.32 18.84 3.73
CA ALA A 313 8.23 19.96 3.50
C ALA A 313 8.18 21.00 4.63
N THR A 314 7.01 21.24 5.20
CA THR A 314 6.82 22.25 6.27
C THR A 314 7.07 21.69 7.67
N GLY A 315 6.76 20.43 7.90
CA GLY A 315 6.76 19.82 9.23
C GLY A 315 5.66 20.33 10.17
N ASP A 316 4.72 21.15 9.67
CA ASP A 316 3.67 21.78 10.44
C ASP A 316 2.50 20.84 10.72
N GLU A 317 2.10 20.71 11.99
CA GLU A 317 1.01 19.82 12.43
C GLU A 317 -0.36 20.21 11.84
N ALA A 318 -0.62 21.51 11.62
CA ALA A 318 -1.87 21.94 10.98
C ALA A 318 -1.90 21.52 9.51
N VAL A 319 -0.75 21.55 8.81
CA VAL A 319 -0.64 21.09 7.43
C VAL A 319 -0.77 19.57 7.35
N TYR A 320 -0.22 18.81 8.30
CA TYR A 320 -0.45 17.35 8.41
C TYR A 320 -1.92 17.02 8.67
N SER A 321 -2.58 17.77 9.57
CA SER A 321 -4.01 17.62 9.86
C SER A 321 -4.87 17.87 8.61
N ASP A 322 -4.58 18.95 7.87
CA ASP A 322 -5.27 19.22 6.61
C ASP A 322 -4.98 18.12 5.56
N ALA A 323 -3.73 17.68 5.39
CA ALA A 323 -3.38 16.59 4.48
C ALA A 323 -4.15 15.29 4.79
N TYR A 324 -4.35 14.97 6.08
CA TYR A 324 -5.18 13.84 6.50
C TYR A 324 -6.65 14.02 6.08
N ILE A 325 -7.20 15.20 6.25
CA ILE A 325 -8.59 15.50 5.85
C ILE A 325 -8.74 15.42 4.33
N GLN A 326 -7.79 15.99 3.56
CA GLN A 326 -7.81 15.93 2.10
C GLN A 326 -7.69 14.49 1.59
N ALA A 327 -6.78 13.69 2.15
CA ALA A 327 -6.65 12.27 1.82
C ALA A 327 -7.93 11.48 2.18
N SER A 328 -8.57 11.80 3.31
CA SER A 328 -9.82 11.17 3.73
C SER A 328 -10.99 11.52 2.80
N ALA A 329 -11.10 12.79 2.37
CA ALA A 329 -12.12 13.23 1.43
C ALA A 329 -11.91 12.57 0.04
N ALA A 330 -10.66 12.53 -0.43
CA ALA A 330 -10.30 11.82 -1.65
C ALA A 330 -10.67 10.34 -1.55
N GLN A 331 -10.43 9.69 -0.41
CA GLN A 331 -10.78 8.28 -0.19
C GLN A 331 -12.28 8.02 -0.36
N VAL A 332 -13.14 8.86 0.24
CA VAL A 332 -14.59 8.74 0.09
C VAL A 332 -15.01 8.81 -1.39
N ALA A 333 -14.58 9.86 -2.08
CA ALA A 333 -15.01 10.10 -3.47
C ALA A 333 -14.42 9.10 -4.48
N VAL A 334 -13.14 8.72 -4.32
CA VAL A 334 -12.46 7.78 -5.24
C VAL A 334 -13.01 6.37 -5.10
N ILE A 335 -13.26 5.90 -3.88
CA ILE A 335 -13.84 4.57 -3.66
C ILE A 335 -15.20 4.45 -4.37
N ASP A 336 -16.09 5.43 -4.18
CA ASP A 336 -17.41 5.44 -4.83
C ASP A 336 -17.27 5.47 -6.35
N ALA A 337 -16.41 6.35 -6.89
CA ALA A 337 -16.20 6.48 -8.32
C ALA A 337 -15.66 5.19 -8.97
N VAL A 338 -14.67 4.54 -8.33
CA VAL A 338 -14.00 3.35 -8.91
C VAL A 338 -14.86 2.10 -8.79
N LEU A 339 -15.57 1.90 -7.69
CA LEU A 339 -16.52 0.79 -7.54
C LEU A 339 -17.66 0.92 -8.54
N ALA A 340 -18.22 2.12 -8.71
CA ALA A 340 -19.25 2.38 -9.71
C ALA A 340 -18.71 2.17 -11.14
N ALA A 341 -17.51 2.68 -11.46
CA ALA A 341 -16.88 2.46 -12.76
C ALA A 341 -16.69 0.97 -13.08
N SER A 342 -16.17 0.21 -12.11
CA SER A 342 -15.93 -1.24 -12.26
C SER A 342 -17.22 -2.04 -12.45
N SER A 343 -18.36 -1.55 -11.93
CA SER A 343 -19.69 -2.15 -12.15
C SER A 343 -20.26 -1.73 -13.50
N ASP A 344 -20.20 -0.44 -13.86
CA ASP A 344 -20.82 0.10 -15.08
C ASP A 344 -20.12 -0.35 -16.36
N ALA A 345 -18.84 -0.74 -16.30
CA ALA A 345 -18.11 -1.31 -17.43
C ALA A 345 -18.83 -2.50 -18.09
N PHE A 346 -19.54 -3.32 -17.30
CA PHE A 346 -20.33 -4.44 -17.81
C PHE A 346 -21.47 -3.99 -18.71
N ASN A 347 -22.01 -2.79 -18.54
CA ASN A 347 -23.09 -2.24 -19.37
C ASN A 347 -22.62 -2.01 -20.82
N ALA A 348 -21.36 -1.63 -21.04
CA ALA A 348 -20.81 -1.44 -22.37
C ALA A 348 -20.54 -2.75 -23.11
N GLY A 349 -20.13 -3.81 -22.37
CA GLY A 349 -19.73 -5.10 -22.97
C GLY A 349 -20.88 -6.11 -23.09
N GLY A 350 -21.97 -5.93 -22.33
CA GLY A 350 -23.10 -6.86 -22.27
C GLY A 350 -22.73 -8.21 -21.63
N SER A 351 -23.57 -9.23 -21.81
CA SER A 351 -23.45 -10.54 -21.14
C SER A 351 -22.14 -11.30 -21.40
N SER A 352 -21.46 -11.02 -22.50
CA SER A 352 -20.19 -11.66 -22.83
C SER A 352 -19.06 -11.29 -21.86
N THR A 353 -19.11 -10.09 -21.28
CA THR A 353 -18.11 -9.60 -20.31
C THR A 353 -18.30 -10.17 -18.89
N ALA A 354 -19.46 -10.74 -18.60
CA ALA A 354 -19.72 -11.44 -17.35
C ALA A 354 -19.09 -12.86 -17.31
N ARG A 355 -18.44 -13.31 -18.38
CA ARG A 355 -17.75 -14.62 -18.40
C ARG A 355 -16.42 -14.51 -17.69
N ARG A 356 -16.06 -15.53 -16.87
CA ARG A 356 -14.79 -15.57 -16.13
C ARG A 356 -13.56 -15.28 -17.00
N ARG A 357 -13.53 -15.79 -18.23
CA ARG A 357 -12.45 -15.57 -19.21
C ARG A 357 -12.33 -14.13 -19.73
N ALA A 358 -13.29 -13.25 -19.44
CA ALA A 358 -13.19 -11.84 -19.77
C ALA A 358 -12.42 -11.05 -18.70
N HIS A 359 -12.21 -11.65 -17.53
CA HIS A 359 -11.46 -11.11 -16.40
C HIS A 359 -11.93 -9.73 -15.90
N LEU A 360 -13.06 -9.20 -16.37
CA LEU A 360 -13.50 -7.83 -16.06
C LEU A 360 -13.90 -7.67 -14.59
N ASP A 361 -14.42 -8.73 -13.97
CA ASP A 361 -14.82 -8.76 -12.56
C ASP A 361 -13.65 -8.57 -11.59
N ARG A 362 -12.39 -8.87 -12.01
CA ARG A 362 -11.20 -8.69 -11.17
C ARG A 362 -11.04 -7.23 -10.72
N HIS A 363 -11.46 -6.27 -11.55
CA HIS A 363 -11.36 -4.84 -11.22
C HIS A 363 -12.25 -4.49 -10.03
N TRP A 364 -13.51 -4.91 -10.05
CA TRP A 364 -14.42 -4.68 -8.94
C TRP A 364 -13.96 -5.41 -7.68
N ARG A 365 -13.53 -6.68 -7.79
CA ARG A 365 -13.05 -7.47 -6.66
C ARG A 365 -11.81 -6.84 -6.01
N ASN A 366 -10.84 -6.41 -6.80
CA ASN A 366 -9.64 -5.73 -6.32
C ASN A 366 -9.99 -4.38 -5.68
N ALA A 367 -10.82 -3.55 -6.34
CA ALA A 367 -11.25 -2.27 -5.80
C ALA A 367 -12.03 -2.43 -4.49
N ARG A 368 -12.94 -3.42 -4.40
CA ARG A 368 -13.72 -3.68 -3.17
C ARG A 368 -12.82 -4.11 -2.01
N THR A 369 -11.83 -4.97 -2.27
CA THR A 369 -10.87 -5.41 -1.26
C THR A 369 -10.04 -4.25 -0.73
N LEU A 370 -9.48 -3.41 -1.61
CA LEU A 370 -8.74 -2.20 -1.22
C LEU A 370 -9.60 -1.23 -0.42
N ALA A 371 -10.84 -0.99 -0.85
CA ALA A 371 -11.79 -0.11 -0.17
C ALA A 371 -12.19 -0.60 1.23
N SER A 372 -11.98 -1.88 1.52
CA SER A 372 -12.27 -2.49 2.83
C SER A 372 -11.08 -2.47 3.79
N HIS A 373 -9.87 -2.12 3.31
CA HIS A 373 -8.65 -2.11 4.13
C HIS A 373 -8.77 -1.16 5.33
N ASN A 374 -9.30 0.04 5.12
CA ASN A 374 -9.67 0.98 6.18
C ASN A 374 -11.11 1.41 5.99
N PRO A 375 -11.99 1.18 6.98
CA PRO A 375 -13.42 1.43 6.83
C PRO A 375 -13.73 2.90 6.49
N VAL A 376 -14.07 3.15 5.24
CA VAL A 376 -14.37 4.50 4.71
C VAL A 376 -15.57 5.15 5.39
N ILE A 377 -16.48 4.35 5.97
CA ILE A 377 -17.71 4.84 6.62
C ILE A 377 -17.47 5.81 7.77
N TYR A 378 -16.26 5.79 8.36
CA TYR A 378 -15.90 6.71 9.45
C TYR A 378 -15.34 8.05 8.95
N LYS A 379 -14.89 8.13 7.69
CA LYS A 379 -14.22 9.31 7.15
C LYS A 379 -15.12 10.53 7.04
N PRO A 380 -16.40 10.44 6.56
CA PRO A 380 -17.27 11.61 6.50
C PRO A 380 -17.48 12.26 7.87
N ARG A 381 -17.59 11.49 8.95
CA ARG A 381 -17.72 12.01 10.31
C ARG A 381 -16.48 12.82 10.72
N VAL A 382 -15.29 12.29 10.50
CA VAL A 382 -14.02 12.97 10.84
C VAL A 382 -13.87 14.27 10.04
N ILE A 383 -14.20 14.24 8.75
CA ILE A 383 -14.18 15.44 7.90
C ILE A 383 -15.19 16.49 8.41
N GLY A 384 -16.42 16.06 8.70
CA GLY A 384 -17.45 16.95 9.23
C GLY A 384 -17.06 17.59 10.57
N ASP A 385 -16.49 16.82 11.47
CA ASP A 385 -16.03 17.30 12.79
C ASP A 385 -14.91 18.34 12.66
N TYR A 386 -13.96 18.11 11.75
CA TYR A 386 -12.89 19.06 11.45
C TYR A 386 -13.44 20.42 10.97
N TYR A 387 -14.37 20.41 9.99
CA TYR A 387 -14.88 21.67 9.43
C TYR A 387 -15.92 22.38 10.29
N VAL A 388 -16.71 21.64 11.07
CA VAL A 388 -17.76 22.23 11.90
C VAL A 388 -17.23 22.65 13.28
N ASN A 389 -16.42 21.82 13.89
CA ASN A 389 -15.99 21.99 15.27
C ASN A 389 -14.51 22.39 15.42
N GLY A 390 -13.72 22.34 14.33
CA GLY A 390 -12.28 22.63 14.35
C GLY A 390 -11.43 21.53 15.02
N ASN A 391 -11.96 20.33 15.23
CA ASN A 391 -11.25 19.25 15.87
C ASN A 391 -10.24 18.63 14.91
N ALA A 392 -8.94 18.67 15.27
CA ALA A 392 -7.90 18.01 14.50
C ALA A 392 -8.09 16.48 14.50
N PRO A 393 -7.84 15.80 13.36
CA PRO A 393 -7.91 14.33 13.31
C PRO A 393 -6.82 13.69 14.17
N VAL A 394 -7.18 12.63 14.89
CA VAL A 394 -6.22 11.85 15.69
C VAL A 394 -5.65 10.73 14.84
N SER A 395 -4.32 10.66 14.75
CA SER A 395 -3.63 9.55 14.09
C SER A 395 -3.61 8.33 15.00
N GLY A 396 -4.00 7.18 14.45
CA GLY A 396 -3.92 5.90 15.17
C GLY A 396 -2.51 5.31 15.23
N TYR A 397 -1.57 5.82 14.41
CA TYR A 397 -0.23 5.22 14.31
C TYR A 397 0.71 5.58 15.45
N TYR A 398 0.53 6.73 16.10
CA TYR A 398 1.44 7.22 17.14
C TYR A 398 0.77 7.67 18.45
N ALA A 399 -0.52 7.37 18.63
CA ALA A 399 -1.26 7.80 19.83
C ALA A 399 -0.58 7.40 21.16
N ASP A 400 0.17 6.29 21.18
CA ASP A 400 0.84 5.76 22.37
C ASP A 400 2.39 5.83 22.26
N ARG A 401 2.95 6.64 21.35
CA ARG A 401 4.39 6.74 21.15
C ARG A 401 4.99 7.92 21.88
N PRO A 402 6.16 7.75 22.53
CA PRO A 402 6.90 8.89 23.07
C PRO A 402 7.42 9.78 21.95
N SER A 403 7.48 11.11 22.19
CA SER A 403 8.28 11.98 21.33
C SER A 403 9.78 11.80 21.62
N ALA A 404 10.63 12.09 20.62
CA ALA A 404 12.08 12.04 20.81
C ALA A 404 12.56 12.98 21.93
N ALA A 405 11.94 14.16 22.05
CA ALA A 405 12.23 15.12 23.13
C ALA A 405 11.93 14.55 24.52
N ASN A 406 10.79 13.87 24.70
CA ASN A 406 10.41 13.25 25.95
C ASN A 406 11.30 12.04 26.31
N ALA A 407 11.78 11.31 25.31
CA ALA A 407 12.69 10.17 25.53
C ALA A 407 14.08 10.62 25.98
N ALA A 408 14.59 11.74 25.47
CA ALA A 408 15.87 12.32 25.91
C ALA A 408 15.81 12.77 27.37
N ASP A 409 14.73 13.45 27.80
CA ASP A 409 14.52 13.88 29.19
C ASP A 409 14.43 12.68 30.19
N GLN A 410 13.85 11.57 29.75
CA GLN A 410 13.79 10.35 30.56
C GLN A 410 15.16 9.65 30.71
N SER A 411 16.00 9.67 29.67
CA SER A 411 17.34 9.10 29.74
C SER A 411 18.29 9.87 30.65
N GLU A 412 18.13 11.20 30.74
CA GLU A 412 18.89 12.03 31.69
C GLU A 412 18.45 11.83 33.13
N ARG A 413 17.17 11.54 33.40
CA ARG A 413 16.65 11.27 34.75
C ARG A 413 17.04 9.91 35.31
N VAL A 414 17.39 8.94 34.46
CA VAL A 414 17.88 7.58 34.90
C VAL A 414 19.37 7.58 35.19
N GLN A 415 20.12 8.63 34.84
CA GLN A 415 21.54 8.77 35.10
C GLN A 415 21.86 9.62 36.35
N LEU A 416 20.86 10.09 37.08
CA LEU A 416 20.96 10.75 38.38
C LEU A 416 20.43 9.85 39.50
#